data_5f49b67f599f01048f6a0c2273bfd938
#
_entry.id   5f49b67f599f01048f6a0c2273bfd938
#
_cell.length_a   1.000
_cell.length_b   1.000
_cell.length_c   1.000
_cell.angle_alpha   90.00
_cell.angle_beta   90.00
_cell.angle_gamma   90.00
#
_symmetry.space_group_name_H-M   'P 1'
#
loop_
_entity.id
_entity.type
_entity.pdbx_description
1 polymer ?
#
loop_
_entity_poly.entity_id
_entity_poly.type
_entity_poly.pdbx_seq_one_letter_code
_entity_poly.pdbx_strand_id
1 'polypeptide(L)'
;QIDENATNQLGTLKRRLKVTPNFICRMALCTSLEETGSPNPNQYDQEGQEFNRYTLTGEYDPLFSALVREKLAKDGLEIGEYFDEQYRAHLNRGIATLFGRVKGMGDLVDLV
;
A
#
# COMPACT_ATOMS: atom_id res chain seq x y z
N GLN A 1 2.70 11.72 -0.68
CA GLN A 1 3.96 10.99 -0.42
C GLN A 1 3.72 9.84 0.55
N ILE A 2 4.43 8.76 0.36
CA ILE A 2 4.38 7.61 1.26
C ILE A 2 5.41 7.79 2.38
N ASP A 3 5.28 6.96 3.40
CA ASP A 3 6.17 6.89 4.55
C ASP A 3 7.60 6.55 4.11
N GLU A 4 8.61 7.08 4.81
CA GLU A 4 10.01 6.81 4.49
C GLU A 4 10.36 5.33 4.63
N ASN A 5 9.88 4.66 5.67
CA ASN A 5 10.06 3.22 5.84
C ASN A 5 9.43 2.45 4.68
N ALA A 6 8.24 2.86 4.24
CA ALA A 6 7.57 2.25 3.11
C ALA A 6 8.38 2.41 1.82
N THR A 7 9.00 3.58 1.62
CA THR A 7 9.88 3.82 0.48
C THR A 7 11.07 2.85 0.47
N ASN A 8 11.70 2.65 1.61
CA ASN A 8 12.82 1.72 1.75
C ASN A 8 12.38 0.28 1.53
N GLN A 9 11.25 -0.10 2.09
CA GLN A 9 10.67 -1.43 1.92
C GLN A 9 10.28 -1.68 0.47
N LEU A 10 9.72 -0.68 -0.21
CA LEU A 10 9.37 -0.75 -1.62
C LEU A 10 10.60 -0.99 -2.48
N GLY A 11 11.71 -0.31 -2.19
CA GLY A 11 12.97 -0.52 -2.90
C GLY A 11 13.50 -1.95 -2.74
N THR A 12 13.39 -2.52 -1.54
CA THR A 12 13.78 -3.90 -1.27
C THR A 12 12.87 -4.88 -2.03
N LEU A 13 11.56 -4.66 -2.03
CA LEU A 13 10.61 -5.49 -2.76
C LEU A 13 10.87 -5.46 -4.26
N LYS A 14 11.17 -4.28 -4.82
CA LYS A 14 11.52 -4.14 -6.23
C LYS A 14 12.72 -5.02 -6.59
N ARG A 15 13.77 -4.98 -5.76
CA ARG A 15 14.98 -5.77 -5.99
C ARG A 15 14.72 -7.27 -5.91
N ARG A 16 13.93 -7.71 -4.93
CA ARG A 16 13.66 -9.13 -4.70
C ARG A 16 12.69 -9.73 -5.72
N LEU A 17 11.60 -9.01 -6.01
CA LEU A 17 10.54 -9.50 -6.89
C LEU A 17 10.80 -9.19 -8.37
N LYS A 18 11.67 -8.25 -8.67
CA LYS A 18 12.02 -7.82 -10.03
C LYS A 18 10.80 -7.33 -10.82
N VAL A 19 9.89 -6.64 -10.14
CA VAL A 19 8.71 -6.01 -10.73
C VAL A 19 8.75 -4.51 -10.49
N THR A 20 7.94 -3.76 -11.24
CA THR A 20 7.92 -2.30 -11.11
C THR A 20 7.33 -1.87 -9.77
N PRO A 21 7.76 -0.70 -9.22
CA PRO A 21 7.14 -0.17 -8.00
C PRO A 21 5.65 0.05 -8.12
N ASN A 22 5.14 0.46 -9.28
CA ASN A 22 3.71 0.66 -9.49
C ASN A 22 2.93 -0.64 -9.30
N PHE A 23 3.45 -1.75 -9.83
CA PHE A 23 2.82 -3.06 -9.67
C PHE A 23 2.81 -3.48 -8.19
N ILE A 24 3.93 -3.28 -7.48
CA ILE A 24 4.03 -3.59 -6.05
C ILE A 24 3.02 -2.77 -5.25
N CYS A 25 2.88 -1.49 -5.57
CA CYS A 25 1.93 -0.62 -4.89
C CYS A 25 0.48 -1.05 -5.12
N ARG A 26 0.14 -1.54 -6.32
CA ARG A 26 -1.19 -2.10 -6.60
C ARG A 26 -1.46 -3.33 -5.75
N MET A 27 -0.49 -4.24 -5.66
CA MET A 27 -0.61 -5.41 -4.79
C MET A 27 -0.74 -4.99 -3.32
N ALA A 28 0.02 -3.99 -2.91
CA ALA A 28 -0.01 -3.47 -1.54
C ALA A 28 -1.39 -2.91 -1.18
N LEU A 29 -1.99 -2.13 -2.08
CA LEU A 29 -3.34 -1.62 -1.87
C LEU A 29 -4.34 -2.75 -1.68
N CYS A 30 -4.32 -3.74 -2.57
CA CYS A 30 -5.22 -4.90 -2.47
C CYS A 30 -5.02 -5.63 -1.15
N THR A 31 -3.77 -5.84 -0.73
CA THR A 31 -3.44 -6.50 0.52
C THR A 31 -4.00 -5.76 1.72
N SER A 32 -3.81 -4.43 1.77
CA SER A 32 -4.32 -3.63 2.88
C SER A 32 -5.84 -3.59 2.91
N LEU A 33 -6.48 -3.51 1.74
CA LEU A 33 -7.94 -3.45 1.65
C LEU A 33 -8.61 -4.74 2.13
N GLU A 34 -7.91 -5.86 2.10
CA GLU A 34 -8.39 -7.14 2.63
C GLU A 34 -8.23 -7.24 4.15
N GLU A 35 -7.39 -6.43 4.75
CA GLU A 35 -7.17 -6.46 6.20
C GLU A 35 -8.36 -5.85 6.95
N THR A 36 -8.63 -6.39 8.16
CA THR A 36 -9.67 -5.86 9.03
C THR A 36 -9.26 -4.50 9.59
N GLY A 37 -10.21 -3.57 9.66
CA GLY A 37 -10.00 -2.24 10.21
C GLY A 37 -9.32 -1.29 9.24
N SER A 38 -9.34 -0.02 9.59
CA SER A 38 -8.71 1.05 8.82
C SER A 38 -7.31 1.32 9.35
N PRO A 39 -6.33 1.57 8.48
CA PRO A 39 -5.01 1.98 8.95
C PRO A 39 -5.06 3.37 9.58
N ASN A 40 -4.19 3.63 10.55
CA ASN A 40 -4.09 4.94 11.19
C ASN A 40 -3.13 5.82 10.38
N PRO A 41 -3.63 6.91 9.73
CA PRO A 41 -2.76 7.77 8.92
C PRO A 41 -1.62 8.40 9.71
N ASN A 42 -1.82 8.61 11.03
CA ASN A 42 -0.82 9.24 11.89
C ASN A 42 0.39 8.35 12.19
N GLN A 43 0.32 7.07 11.86
CA GLN A 43 1.46 6.15 12.01
C GLN A 43 2.48 6.29 10.88
N TYR A 44 2.15 7.03 9.84
CA TYR A 44 2.97 7.13 8.63
C TYR A 44 3.34 8.58 8.36
N ASP A 45 4.63 8.84 8.14
CA ASP A 45 5.08 10.17 7.71
C ASP A 45 4.86 10.34 6.19
N GLN A 46 5.20 11.52 5.68
CA GLN A 46 5.07 11.85 4.26
C GLN A 46 6.41 12.22 3.65
N GLU A 47 7.50 11.75 4.23
CA GLU A 47 8.86 12.11 3.84
C GLU A 47 9.46 11.16 2.80
N GLY A 48 8.72 10.12 2.42
CA GLY A 48 9.16 9.16 1.43
C GLY A 48 8.92 9.62 -0.01
N GLN A 49 9.02 8.66 -0.91
CA GLN A 49 8.83 8.89 -2.33
C GLN A 49 7.42 9.36 -2.64
N GLU A 50 7.30 10.37 -3.51
CA GLU A 50 6.02 10.86 -3.98
C GLU A 50 5.46 9.93 -5.05
N PHE A 51 4.17 9.60 -4.93
CA PHE A 51 3.45 8.82 -5.93
C PHE A 51 2.23 9.58 -6.43
N ASN A 52 2.09 9.63 -7.74
CA ASN A 52 0.86 10.08 -8.37
C ASN A 52 -0.10 8.89 -8.48
N ARG A 53 -1.30 9.03 -7.94
CA ARG A 53 -2.30 7.96 -7.94
C ARG A 53 -2.60 7.45 -9.34
N TYR A 54 -2.72 8.35 -10.30
CA TYR A 54 -3.05 7.97 -11.68
C TYR A 54 -1.91 7.22 -12.37
N THR A 55 -0.66 7.59 -12.07
CA THR A 55 0.50 6.85 -12.56
C THR A 55 0.57 5.46 -11.93
N LEU A 56 0.28 5.39 -10.62
CA LEU A 56 0.33 4.15 -9.87
C LEU A 56 -0.71 3.14 -10.35
N THR A 57 -1.95 3.56 -10.51
CA THR A 57 -3.07 2.68 -10.86
C THR A 57 -3.39 2.67 -12.36
N GLY A 58 -2.97 3.68 -13.12
CA GLY A 58 -3.17 3.78 -14.55
C GLY A 58 -4.63 3.67 -14.94
N GLU A 59 -4.93 2.83 -15.91
CA GLU A 59 -6.30 2.60 -16.41
C GLU A 59 -7.22 1.98 -15.34
N TYR A 60 -6.65 1.41 -14.29
CA TYR A 60 -7.41 0.81 -13.19
C TYR A 60 -7.72 1.80 -12.06
N ASP A 61 -7.42 3.09 -12.24
CA ASP A 61 -7.70 4.09 -11.19
C ASP A 61 -9.17 4.10 -10.76
N PRO A 62 -10.16 4.03 -11.66
CA PRO A 62 -11.56 3.95 -11.21
C PRO A 62 -11.85 2.75 -10.33
N LEU A 63 -11.26 1.60 -10.62
CA LEU A 63 -11.43 0.40 -9.81
C LEU A 63 -10.82 0.57 -8.42
N PHE A 64 -9.57 1.01 -8.33
CA PHE A 64 -8.90 1.19 -7.04
C PHE A 64 -9.57 2.27 -6.20
N SER A 65 -10.01 3.37 -6.82
CA SER A 65 -10.75 4.41 -6.12
C SER A 65 -12.06 3.89 -5.55
N ALA A 66 -12.79 3.07 -6.32
CA ALA A 66 -14.03 2.46 -5.86
C ALA A 66 -13.78 1.49 -4.69
N LEU A 67 -12.72 0.70 -4.75
CA LEU A 67 -12.36 -0.23 -3.67
C LEU A 67 -12.03 0.50 -2.37
N VAL A 68 -11.27 1.59 -2.46
CA VAL A 68 -10.96 2.40 -1.27
C VAL A 68 -12.22 3.04 -0.70
N ARG A 69 -13.10 3.57 -1.54
CA ARG A 69 -14.38 4.15 -1.09
C ARG A 69 -15.26 3.13 -0.41
N GLU A 70 -15.34 1.92 -0.96
CA GLU A 70 -16.11 0.84 -0.37
C GLU A 70 -15.56 0.48 1.01
N LYS A 71 -14.25 0.39 1.15
CA LYS A 71 -13.60 0.10 2.43
C LYS A 71 -13.89 1.19 3.46
N LEU A 72 -13.82 2.48 3.06
CA LEU A 72 -14.15 3.60 3.93
C LEU A 72 -15.59 3.52 4.42
N ALA A 73 -16.53 3.27 3.52
CA ALA A 73 -17.94 3.15 3.87
C ALA A 73 -18.16 1.99 4.83
N LYS A 74 -17.53 0.84 4.59
CA LYS A 74 -17.62 -0.33 5.45
C LYS A 74 -17.08 -0.06 6.85
N ASP A 75 -16.00 0.73 6.94
CA ASP A 75 -15.37 1.07 8.22
C ASP A 75 -16.01 2.29 8.90
N GLY A 76 -17.09 2.86 8.31
CA GLY A 76 -17.83 3.96 8.90
C GLY A 76 -17.16 5.32 8.77
N LEU A 77 -16.23 5.49 7.83
CA LEU A 77 -15.53 6.76 7.61
C LEU A 77 -16.21 7.56 6.50
N GLU A 78 -16.17 8.88 6.61
CA GLU A 78 -16.69 9.77 5.59
C GLU A 78 -15.77 9.80 4.38
N ILE A 79 -16.30 9.47 3.21
CA ILE A 79 -15.53 9.27 1.98
C ILE A 79 -14.87 10.58 1.52
N GLY A 80 -15.60 11.69 1.53
CA GLY A 80 -15.09 12.96 0.99
C GLY A 80 -13.92 13.53 1.78
N GLU A 81 -13.94 13.37 3.10
CA GLU A 81 -12.93 13.96 3.98
C GLU A 81 -11.69 13.07 4.13
N TYR A 82 -11.87 11.77 4.18
CA TYR A 82 -10.79 10.84 4.55
C TYR A 82 -10.21 10.07 3.37
N PHE A 83 -10.68 10.30 2.16
CA PHE A 83 -10.28 9.49 1.00
C PHE A 83 -8.76 9.51 0.77
N ASP A 84 -8.16 10.70 0.65
CA ASP A 84 -6.73 10.81 0.32
C ASP A 84 -5.85 10.28 1.45
N GLU A 85 -6.18 10.59 2.69
CA GLU A 85 -5.43 10.10 3.85
C GLU A 85 -5.49 8.58 3.94
N GLN A 86 -6.68 8.01 3.77
CA GLN A 86 -6.87 6.58 3.88
C GLN A 86 -6.26 5.84 2.69
N TYR A 87 -6.32 6.41 1.51
CA TYR A 87 -5.66 5.84 0.33
C TYR A 87 -4.16 5.69 0.59
N ARG A 88 -3.52 6.76 1.07
CA ARG A 88 -2.10 6.74 1.41
C ARG A 88 -1.80 5.78 2.56
N ALA A 89 -2.62 5.79 3.60
CA ALA A 89 -2.44 4.89 4.75
C ALA A 89 -2.58 3.42 4.35
N HIS A 90 -3.52 3.08 3.49
CA HIS A 90 -3.67 1.73 2.95
C HIS A 90 -2.45 1.32 2.13
N LEU A 91 -1.91 2.23 1.33
CA LEU A 91 -0.70 1.96 0.56
C LEU A 91 0.48 1.66 1.49
N ASN A 92 0.70 2.48 2.51
CA ASN A 92 1.77 2.28 3.49
C ASN A 92 1.60 0.96 4.24
N ARG A 93 0.40 0.65 4.73
CA ARG A 93 0.12 -0.60 5.45
C ARG A 93 0.35 -1.81 4.55
N GLY A 94 -0.11 -1.73 3.32
CA GLY A 94 0.05 -2.81 2.35
C GLY A 94 1.50 -3.09 2.00
N ILE A 95 2.30 -2.05 1.82
CA ILE A 95 3.75 -2.19 1.55
C ILE A 95 4.43 -2.90 2.73
N ALA A 96 4.12 -2.48 3.96
CA ALA A 96 4.69 -3.10 5.16
C ALA A 96 4.30 -4.58 5.27
N THR A 97 3.04 -4.91 4.99
CA THR A 97 2.55 -6.28 5.03
C THR A 97 3.22 -7.15 3.98
N LEU A 98 3.32 -6.66 2.73
CA LEU A 98 4.02 -7.39 1.66
C LEU A 98 5.49 -7.60 1.98
N PHE A 99 6.15 -6.57 2.49
CA PHE A 99 7.55 -6.65 2.88
C PHE A 99 7.77 -7.74 3.92
N GLY A 100 6.91 -7.81 4.94
CA GLY A 100 6.98 -8.85 5.96
C GLY A 100 6.78 -10.25 5.41
N ARG A 101 5.82 -10.42 4.49
CA ARG A 101 5.55 -11.72 3.86
C ARG A 101 6.71 -12.18 2.99
N VAL A 102 7.25 -11.28 2.16
CA VAL A 102 8.37 -11.61 1.27
C VAL A 102 9.63 -11.93 2.08
N LYS A 103 9.89 -11.17 3.14
CA LYS A 103 11.01 -11.43 4.05
C LYS A 103 10.89 -12.80 4.70
N GLY A 104 9.68 -13.16 5.17
CA GLY A 104 9.42 -14.47 5.76
C GLY A 104 9.65 -15.61 4.78
N MET A 105 9.21 -15.43 3.53
CA MET A 105 9.46 -16.41 2.47
C MET A 105 10.93 -16.54 2.13
N GLY A 106 11.66 -15.42 2.10
CA GLY A 106 13.10 -15.43 1.88
C GLY A 106 13.84 -16.18 2.97
N ASP A 107 13.46 -15.98 4.22
CA ASP A 107 14.04 -16.69 5.36
C ASP A 107 13.76 -18.19 5.26
N LEU A 108 12.57 -18.58 4.80
CA LEU A 108 12.22 -20.00 4.57
C LEU A 108 13.06 -20.61 3.46
N VAL A 109 13.25 -19.88 2.36
CA VAL A 109 14.06 -20.36 1.23
C VAL A 109 15.52 -20.51 1.64
N ASP A 110 16.03 -19.59 2.45
CA ASP A 110 17.42 -19.63 2.92
C ASP A 110 17.69 -20.81 3.86
N LEU A 111 16.64 -21.37 4.48
CA LEU A 111 16.76 -22.54 5.34
C LEU A 111 16.77 -23.86 4.55
N VAL A 112 16.42 -23.82 3.29
CA VAL A 112 16.40 -24.98 2.39
C VAL A 112 17.68 -25.05 1.58
#